data_49fbd96d3e9db5e24c5c30a25704b808
#
_entry.id   49fbd96d3e9db5e24c5c30a25704b808
#
_cell.length_a   1.000
_cell.length_b   1.000
_cell.length_c   1.000
_cell.angle_alpha   90.00
_cell.angle_beta   90.00
_cell.angle_gamma   90.00
#
_symmetry.space_group_name_H-M   'P 1'
#
loop_
_entity.id
_entity.type
_entity.pdbx_description
1 polymer ?
#
loop_
_entity_poly.entity_id
_entity_poly.type
_entity_poly.pdbx_seq_one_letter_code
_entity_poly.pdbx_strand_id
1 'polypeptide(L)'
;RRMNRFYIVATSLLGLMFLFYLWMKQFNHNIPSVVVYCNTALIAVFAAVNVIVYRKNTATRYLKVMSTIEIGIEYLLIGVQTDASFISYTILGIFILQIPYYEKKSLKRTAAGMLILYIIVTAVQASKGIYGQDVNAVCSIFMIVLIGVVILEVGKLTILFNDDAVNSAKDEHSRIKEILDNIIMVSGVVSNETKKSDKLINELVDTTNTVTNSMKEISAATNMTATSIEEQSS
;
A
#
# COMPACT_ATOMS: atom_id res chain seq x y z
N ARG A 1 1.85 -7.65 3.62
CA ARG A 1 1.14 -8.49 4.59
C ARG A 1 -0.38 -8.44 4.44
N ARG A 2 -1.01 -7.23 4.47
CA ARG A 2 -2.48 -7.08 4.33
C ARG A 2 -2.99 -7.67 3.01
N MET A 3 -2.29 -7.40 1.92
CA MET A 3 -2.62 -7.92 0.59
C MET A 3 -2.59 -9.45 0.53
N ASN A 4 -1.53 -10.08 1.05
CA ASN A 4 -1.42 -11.53 1.05
C ASN A 4 -2.53 -12.21 1.89
N ARG A 5 -2.92 -11.59 3.01
CA ARG A 5 -4.09 -12.06 3.78
C ARG A 5 -5.38 -11.98 2.97
N PHE A 6 -5.58 -10.88 2.26
CA PHE A 6 -6.73 -10.71 1.38
C PHE A 6 -6.77 -11.78 0.28
N TYR A 7 -5.60 -12.09 -0.35
CA TYR A 7 -5.50 -13.14 -1.36
C TYR A 7 -5.91 -14.52 -0.83
N ILE A 8 -5.40 -14.92 0.33
CA ILE A 8 -5.78 -16.20 0.94
C ILE A 8 -7.26 -16.28 1.21
N VAL A 9 -7.84 -15.21 1.76
CA VAL A 9 -9.29 -15.19 2.03
C VAL A 9 -10.09 -15.28 0.73
N ALA A 10 -9.68 -14.51 -0.31
CA ALA A 10 -10.38 -14.49 -1.58
C ALA A 10 -10.29 -15.84 -2.33
N THR A 11 -9.09 -16.45 -2.39
CA THR A 11 -8.92 -17.77 -3.02
C THR A 11 -9.65 -18.86 -2.24
N SER A 12 -9.60 -18.83 -0.90
CA SER A 12 -10.35 -19.79 -0.08
C SER A 12 -11.86 -19.68 -0.27
N LEU A 13 -12.41 -18.46 -0.38
CA LEU A 13 -13.84 -18.25 -0.67
C LEU A 13 -14.22 -18.76 -2.05
N LEU A 14 -13.38 -18.50 -3.06
CA LEU A 14 -13.56 -19.04 -4.41
C LEU A 14 -13.53 -20.56 -4.41
N GLY A 15 -12.53 -21.17 -3.78
CA GLY A 15 -12.43 -22.62 -3.64
C GLY A 15 -13.65 -23.23 -2.94
N LEU A 16 -14.14 -22.62 -1.87
CA LEU A 16 -15.36 -23.06 -1.20
C LEU A 16 -16.59 -22.97 -2.12
N MET A 17 -16.71 -21.93 -2.93
CA MET A 17 -17.77 -21.80 -3.92
C MET A 17 -17.71 -22.91 -4.98
N PHE A 18 -16.51 -23.24 -5.47
CA PHE A 18 -16.32 -24.34 -6.42
C PHE A 18 -16.62 -25.70 -5.79
N LEU A 19 -16.21 -25.95 -4.56
CA LEU A 19 -16.56 -27.15 -3.82
C LEU A 19 -18.06 -27.28 -3.66
N PHE A 20 -18.72 -26.24 -3.23
CA PHE A 20 -20.20 -26.24 -3.11
C PHE A 20 -20.87 -26.59 -4.43
N TYR A 21 -20.44 -25.98 -5.53
CA TYR A 21 -20.99 -26.29 -6.86
C TYR A 21 -20.77 -27.76 -7.27
N LEU A 22 -19.54 -28.27 -7.13
CA LEU A 22 -19.20 -29.63 -7.50
C LEU A 22 -20.01 -30.67 -6.70
N TRP A 23 -20.14 -30.47 -5.39
CA TRP A 23 -20.90 -31.37 -4.52
C TRP A 23 -22.40 -31.29 -4.79
N MET A 24 -22.96 -30.11 -5.08
CA MET A 24 -24.35 -29.96 -5.51
C MET A 24 -24.63 -30.69 -6.84
N LYS A 25 -23.71 -30.59 -7.80
CA LYS A 25 -23.83 -31.33 -9.07
C LYS A 25 -23.71 -32.83 -8.89
N GLN A 26 -22.85 -33.31 -7.98
CA GLN A 26 -22.77 -34.72 -7.64
C GLN A 26 -24.04 -35.22 -6.97
N PHE A 27 -24.59 -34.47 -6.02
CA PHE A 27 -25.85 -34.81 -5.36
C PHE A 27 -26.99 -35.03 -6.36
N ASN A 28 -27.01 -34.24 -7.43
CA ASN A 28 -27.98 -34.35 -8.51
C ASN A 28 -27.55 -35.39 -9.58
N HIS A 29 -26.52 -36.21 -9.34
CA HIS A 29 -25.98 -37.22 -10.25
C HIS A 29 -25.56 -36.71 -11.65
N ASN A 30 -25.23 -35.43 -11.77
CA ASN A 30 -24.87 -34.79 -13.03
C ASN A 30 -23.37 -34.83 -13.35
N ILE A 31 -22.52 -35.30 -12.43
CA ILE A 31 -21.06 -35.38 -12.60
C ILE A 31 -20.55 -36.68 -11.97
N PRO A 32 -19.56 -37.36 -12.60
CA PRO A 32 -18.91 -38.54 -12.02
C PRO A 32 -18.24 -38.21 -10.68
N SER A 33 -18.41 -39.06 -9.69
CA SER A 33 -17.82 -38.91 -8.35
C SER A 33 -16.31 -38.72 -8.38
N VAL A 34 -15.60 -39.39 -9.29
CA VAL A 34 -14.14 -39.28 -9.46
C VAL A 34 -13.75 -37.81 -9.76
N VAL A 35 -14.48 -37.12 -10.63
CA VAL A 35 -14.24 -35.71 -10.98
C VAL A 35 -14.35 -34.83 -9.74
N VAL A 36 -15.38 -35.04 -8.93
CA VAL A 36 -15.62 -34.24 -7.72
C VAL A 36 -14.52 -34.48 -6.69
N TYR A 37 -14.16 -35.75 -6.42
CA TYR A 37 -13.08 -36.05 -5.48
C TYR A 37 -11.71 -35.53 -5.91
N CYS A 38 -11.35 -35.66 -7.21
CA CYS A 38 -10.09 -35.14 -7.73
C CYS A 38 -10.02 -33.58 -7.60
N ASN A 39 -11.06 -32.88 -8.00
CA ASN A 39 -11.08 -31.42 -7.87
C ASN A 39 -11.11 -30.96 -6.41
N THR A 40 -11.85 -31.67 -5.52
CA THR A 40 -11.84 -31.40 -4.07
C THR A 40 -10.44 -31.57 -3.47
N ALA A 41 -9.74 -32.63 -3.83
CA ALA A 41 -8.37 -32.86 -3.37
C ALA A 41 -7.43 -31.76 -3.87
N LEU A 42 -7.56 -31.35 -5.14
CA LEU A 42 -6.75 -30.28 -5.74
C LEU A 42 -6.95 -28.95 -5.01
N ILE A 43 -8.21 -28.53 -4.81
CA ILE A 43 -8.56 -27.29 -4.08
C ILE A 43 -8.01 -27.33 -2.65
N ALA A 44 -8.14 -28.47 -1.96
CA ALA A 44 -7.61 -28.63 -0.60
C ALA A 44 -6.08 -28.52 -0.56
N VAL A 45 -5.37 -29.10 -1.55
CA VAL A 45 -3.91 -28.99 -1.67
C VAL A 45 -3.49 -27.55 -1.90
N PHE A 46 -4.13 -26.83 -2.81
CA PHE A 46 -3.83 -25.44 -3.09
C PHE A 46 -4.06 -24.56 -1.84
N ALA A 47 -5.19 -24.71 -1.16
CA ALA A 47 -5.48 -24.00 0.07
C ALA A 47 -4.41 -24.26 1.15
N ALA A 48 -4.01 -25.53 1.33
CA ALA A 48 -2.96 -25.90 2.26
C ALA A 48 -1.60 -25.27 1.91
N VAL A 49 -1.20 -25.31 0.64
CA VAL A 49 0.05 -24.71 0.16
C VAL A 49 0.04 -23.20 0.37
N ASN A 50 -1.05 -22.51 0.05
CA ASN A 50 -1.20 -21.07 0.26
C ASN A 50 -1.03 -20.68 1.73
N VAL A 51 -1.65 -21.44 2.64
CA VAL A 51 -1.54 -21.21 4.08
C VAL A 51 -0.11 -21.46 4.58
N ILE A 52 0.56 -22.52 4.12
CA ILE A 52 1.94 -22.84 4.48
C ILE A 52 2.89 -21.74 4.00
N VAL A 53 2.78 -21.32 2.74
CA VAL A 53 3.61 -20.25 2.17
C VAL A 53 3.41 -18.94 2.92
N TYR A 54 2.18 -18.61 3.27
CA TYR A 54 1.86 -17.42 4.06
C TYR A 54 2.43 -17.48 5.47
N ARG A 55 2.32 -18.61 6.15
CA ARG A 55 2.88 -18.80 7.51
C ARG A 55 4.40 -18.68 7.50
N LYS A 56 5.07 -19.18 6.46
CA LYS A 56 6.52 -19.11 6.32
C LYS A 56 7.00 -17.68 6.05
N ASN A 57 6.28 -16.92 5.22
CA ASN A 57 6.61 -15.53 4.91
C ASN A 57 5.36 -14.73 4.55
N THR A 58 4.86 -13.95 5.50
CA THR A 58 3.63 -13.13 5.33
C THR A 58 3.76 -12.01 4.28
N ALA A 59 4.98 -11.65 3.86
CA ALA A 59 5.25 -10.59 2.89
C ALA A 59 5.73 -11.10 1.53
N THR A 60 5.61 -12.40 1.27
CA THR A 60 6.10 -13.02 0.02
C THR A 60 5.35 -12.50 -1.21
N ARG A 61 6.09 -12.31 -2.32
CA ARG A 61 5.51 -11.99 -3.63
C ARG A 61 5.00 -13.24 -4.38
N TYR A 62 5.44 -14.43 -3.98
CA TYR A 62 5.06 -15.68 -4.63
C TYR A 62 3.59 -16.00 -4.49
N LEU A 63 2.96 -15.60 -3.40
CA LEU A 63 1.55 -15.88 -3.12
C LEU A 63 0.62 -15.34 -4.22
N LYS A 64 0.92 -14.15 -4.75
CA LYS A 64 0.21 -13.56 -5.90
C LYS A 64 0.23 -14.47 -7.13
N VAL A 65 1.42 -14.97 -7.49
CA VAL A 65 1.60 -15.82 -8.68
C VAL A 65 0.94 -17.17 -8.46
N MET A 66 1.12 -17.77 -7.28
CA MET A 66 0.51 -19.05 -6.94
C MET A 66 -1.01 -18.99 -6.97
N SER A 67 -1.62 -17.97 -6.34
CA SER A 67 -3.07 -17.79 -6.36
C SER A 67 -3.63 -17.58 -7.77
N THR A 68 -2.90 -16.87 -8.63
CA THR A 68 -3.31 -16.67 -10.03
C THR A 68 -3.28 -17.98 -10.81
N ILE A 69 -2.24 -18.81 -10.62
CA ILE A 69 -2.10 -20.12 -11.27
C ILE A 69 -3.17 -21.07 -10.74
N GLU A 70 -3.38 -21.12 -9.43
CA GLU A 70 -4.41 -21.92 -8.75
C GLU A 70 -5.79 -21.67 -9.37
N ILE A 71 -6.25 -20.42 -9.35
CA ILE A 71 -7.56 -20.07 -9.89
C ILE A 71 -7.62 -20.36 -11.39
N GLY A 72 -6.53 -20.16 -12.14
CA GLY A 72 -6.46 -20.52 -13.57
C GLY A 72 -6.63 -22.02 -13.83
N ILE A 73 -5.99 -22.86 -13.02
CA ILE A 73 -6.11 -24.33 -13.11
C ILE A 73 -7.53 -24.78 -12.71
N GLU A 74 -8.06 -24.26 -11.61
CA GLU A 74 -9.42 -24.55 -11.16
C GLU A 74 -10.45 -24.15 -12.22
N TYR A 75 -10.30 -22.93 -12.78
CA TYR A 75 -11.14 -22.46 -13.88
C TYR A 75 -11.09 -23.39 -15.09
N LEU A 76 -9.90 -23.81 -15.51
CA LEU A 76 -9.74 -24.70 -16.67
C LEU A 76 -10.38 -26.06 -16.41
N LEU A 77 -10.06 -26.70 -15.28
CA LEU A 77 -10.53 -28.04 -14.97
C LEU A 77 -12.06 -28.08 -14.80
N ILE A 78 -12.60 -27.20 -14.00
CA ILE A 78 -14.06 -27.16 -13.76
C ILE A 78 -14.79 -26.71 -15.02
N GLY A 79 -14.25 -25.73 -15.75
CA GLY A 79 -14.85 -25.23 -16.99
C GLY A 79 -14.89 -26.27 -18.13
N VAL A 80 -13.86 -27.13 -18.22
CA VAL A 80 -13.81 -28.21 -19.20
C VAL A 80 -14.66 -29.41 -18.78
N GLN A 81 -14.70 -29.71 -17.48
CA GLN A 81 -15.40 -30.91 -16.97
C GLN A 81 -16.89 -30.69 -16.72
N THR A 82 -17.33 -29.46 -16.58
CA THR A 82 -18.71 -29.13 -16.24
C THR A 82 -19.36 -28.21 -17.27
N ASP A 83 -20.67 -28.02 -17.13
CA ASP A 83 -21.51 -27.09 -17.90
C ASP A 83 -21.69 -25.71 -17.19
N ALA A 84 -20.80 -25.37 -16.28
CA ALA A 84 -20.89 -24.17 -15.46
C ALA A 84 -20.64 -22.89 -16.27
N SER A 85 -21.67 -22.22 -16.72
CA SER A 85 -21.55 -20.92 -17.42
C SER A 85 -21.04 -19.81 -16.48
N PHE A 86 -21.40 -19.86 -15.19
CA PHE A 86 -20.99 -18.85 -14.18
C PHE A 86 -19.47 -18.83 -13.94
N ILE A 87 -18.77 -19.94 -14.27
CA ILE A 87 -17.33 -20.03 -14.04
C ILE A 87 -16.55 -18.96 -14.82
N SER A 88 -17.10 -18.50 -15.95
CA SER A 88 -16.53 -17.42 -16.75
C SER A 88 -16.38 -16.11 -15.96
N TYR A 89 -17.21 -15.87 -14.97
CA TYR A 89 -17.11 -14.67 -14.12
C TYR A 89 -15.93 -14.73 -13.13
N THR A 90 -15.39 -15.91 -12.85
CA THR A 90 -14.20 -16.04 -11.98
C THR A 90 -12.95 -15.40 -12.58
N ILE A 91 -12.88 -15.32 -13.93
CA ILE A 91 -11.81 -14.61 -14.64
C ILE A 91 -11.79 -13.13 -14.23
N LEU A 92 -12.96 -12.51 -14.11
CA LEU A 92 -13.07 -11.11 -13.70
C LEU A 92 -12.55 -10.92 -12.28
N GLY A 93 -12.83 -11.86 -11.38
CA GLY A 93 -12.29 -11.89 -10.03
C GLY A 93 -10.76 -11.89 -10.00
N ILE A 94 -10.12 -12.67 -10.87
CA ILE A 94 -8.66 -12.72 -10.98
C ILE A 94 -8.08 -11.36 -11.40
N PHE A 95 -8.69 -10.67 -12.35
CA PHE A 95 -8.25 -9.33 -12.76
C PHE A 95 -8.36 -8.34 -11.60
N ILE A 96 -9.48 -8.33 -10.87
CA ILE A 96 -9.69 -7.47 -9.72
C ILE A 96 -8.63 -7.74 -8.65
N LEU A 97 -8.27 -9.01 -8.40
CA LEU A 97 -7.24 -9.39 -7.46
C LEU A 97 -5.84 -8.89 -7.85
N GLN A 98 -5.55 -8.66 -9.13
CA GLN A 98 -4.23 -8.17 -9.57
C GLN A 98 -4.05 -6.64 -9.42
N ILE A 99 -5.13 -5.86 -9.42
CA ILE A 99 -5.08 -4.39 -9.37
C ILE A 99 -4.30 -3.87 -8.16
N PRO A 100 -4.52 -4.37 -6.92
CA PRO A 100 -3.86 -3.83 -5.73
C PRO A 100 -2.34 -4.00 -5.66
N TYR A 101 -1.72 -4.76 -6.58
CA TYR A 101 -0.26 -4.85 -6.66
C TYR A 101 0.39 -3.74 -7.48
N TYR A 102 -0.40 -2.91 -8.16
CA TYR A 102 0.06 -1.77 -8.94
C TYR A 102 1.17 -2.11 -9.97
N GLU A 103 1.21 -3.36 -10.44
CA GLU A 103 2.21 -3.83 -11.41
C GLU A 103 1.62 -3.96 -12.82
N LYS A 104 1.80 -2.94 -13.66
CA LYS A 104 1.27 -2.89 -15.04
C LYS A 104 1.69 -4.10 -15.90
N LYS A 105 2.95 -4.57 -15.75
CA LYS A 105 3.47 -5.73 -16.51
C LYS A 105 2.81 -7.04 -16.06
N SER A 106 2.56 -7.19 -14.76
CA SER A 106 1.87 -8.34 -14.18
C SER A 106 0.41 -8.38 -14.62
N LEU A 107 -0.29 -7.26 -14.56
CA LEU A 107 -1.68 -7.15 -14.99
C LEU A 107 -1.87 -7.56 -16.45
N LYS A 108 -1.01 -7.05 -17.37
CA LYS A 108 -1.06 -7.40 -18.79
C LYS A 108 -0.81 -8.91 -19.05
N ARG A 109 0.18 -9.51 -18.35
CA ARG A 109 0.48 -10.95 -18.51
C ARG A 109 -0.66 -11.81 -17.99
N THR A 110 -1.23 -11.48 -16.83
CA THR A 110 -2.39 -12.18 -16.28
C THR A 110 -3.59 -12.06 -17.21
N ALA A 111 -3.84 -10.87 -17.77
CA ALA A 111 -4.91 -10.65 -18.73
C ALA A 111 -4.77 -11.54 -19.97
N ALA A 112 -3.59 -11.58 -20.57
CA ALA A 112 -3.31 -12.44 -21.74
C ALA A 112 -3.48 -13.92 -21.43
N GLY A 113 -2.96 -14.40 -20.28
CA GLY A 113 -3.11 -15.79 -19.85
C GLY A 113 -4.58 -16.17 -19.63
N MET A 114 -5.34 -15.31 -18.98
CA MET A 114 -6.77 -15.57 -18.71
C MET A 114 -7.62 -15.51 -19.97
N LEU A 115 -7.30 -14.63 -20.92
CA LEU A 115 -7.96 -14.61 -22.23
C LEU A 115 -7.76 -15.93 -22.96
N ILE A 116 -6.55 -16.48 -22.96
CA ILE A 116 -6.25 -17.80 -23.57
C ILE A 116 -7.07 -18.90 -22.88
N LEU A 117 -7.08 -18.94 -21.55
CA LEU A 117 -7.87 -19.93 -20.81
C LEU A 117 -9.37 -19.79 -21.10
N TYR A 118 -9.87 -18.56 -21.18
CA TYR A 118 -11.26 -18.28 -21.52
C TYR A 118 -11.62 -18.81 -22.90
N ILE A 119 -10.78 -18.57 -23.91
CA ILE A 119 -10.98 -19.08 -25.28
C ILE A 119 -11.01 -20.61 -25.27
N ILE A 120 -10.08 -21.28 -24.56
CA ILE A 120 -10.02 -22.75 -24.47
C ILE A 120 -11.31 -23.29 -23.85
N VAL A 121 -11.71 -22.78 -22.67
CA VAL A 121 -12.91 -23.26 -21.97
C VAL A 121 -14.16 -23.03 -22.82
N THR A 122 -14.31 -21.84 -23.40
CA THR A 122 -15.44 -21.49 -24.25
C THR A 122 -15.51 -22.39 -25.49
N ALA A 123 -14.39 -22.67 -26.14
CA ALA A 123 -14.33 -23.59 -27.30
C ALA A 123 -14.75 -25.02 -26.91
N VAL A 124 -14.28 -25.54 -25.78
CA VAL A 124 -14.66 -26.85 -25.26
C VAL A 124 -16.16 -26.89 -24.89
N GLN A 125 -16.68 -25.89 -24.24
CA GLN A 125 -18.09 -25.81 -23.89
C GLN A 125 -18.99 -25.68 -25.15
N ALA A 126 -18.55 -24.91 -26.14
CA ALA A 126 -19.23 -24.83 -27.43
C ALA A 126 -19.26 -26.19 -28.18
N SER A 127 -18.17 -26.96 -28.16
CA SER A 127 -18.12 -28.30 -28.75
C SER A 127 -19.04 -29.31 -28.05
N LYS A 128 -19.35 -29.07 -26.78
CA LYS A 128 -20.33 -29.87 -26.01
C LYS A 128 -21.78 -29.41 -26.19
N GLY A 129 -22.04 -28.38 -27.01
CA GLY A 129 -23.37 -27.81 -27.24
C GLY A 129 -23.92 -26.97 -26.08
N ILE A 130 -23.09 -26.63 -25.08
CA ILE A 130 -23.51 -25.83 -23.92
C ILE A 130 -23.80 -24.39 -24.37
N TYR A 131 -23.00 -23.86 -25.29
CA TYR A 131 -23.27 -22.62 -26.01
C TYR A 131 -24.01 -23.00 -27.33
N GLY A 132 -25.28 -23.32 -27.23
CA GLY A 132 -26.13 -23.47 -28.41
C GLY A 132 -26.27 -22.15 -29.19
N GLN A 133 -27.11 -22.13 -30.21
CA GLN A 133 -27.43 -20.90 -30.98
C GLN A 133 -28.23 -19.86 -30.16
N ASP A 134 -28.03 -19.83 -28.83
CA ASP A 134 -28.73 -18.94 -27.93
C ASP A 134 -28.01 -17.57 -27.93
N VAL A 135 -28.80 -16.54 -28.24
CA VAL A 135 -28.35 -15.12 -28.18
C VAL A 135 -27.76 -14.78 -26.82
N ASN A 136 -28.25 -15.38 -25.73
CA ASN A 136 -27.75 -15.14 -24.38
C ASN A 136 -26.29 -15.59 -24.22
N ALA A 137 -25.90 -16.69 -24.83
CA ALA A 137 -24.51 -17.18 -24.79
C ALA A 137 -23.54 -16.21 -25.50
N VAL A 138 -23.94 -15.71 -26.67
CA VAL A 138 -23.15 -14.71 -27.43
C VAL A 138 -23.06 -13.41 -26.64
N CYS A 139 -24.16 -12.92 -26.06
CA CYS A 139 -24.16 -11.73 -25.22
C CYS A 139 -23.29 -11.89 -23.97
N SER A 140 -23.27 -13.07 -23.34
CA SER A 140 -22.41 -13.36 -22.18
C SER A 140 -20.93 -13.27 -22.54
N ILE A 141 -20.52 -13.79 -23.69
CA ILE A 141 -19.14 -13.68 -24.17
C ILE A 141 -18.77 -12.22 -24.37
N PHE A 142 -19.63 -11.46 -25.04
CA PHE A 142 -19.40 -10.03 -25.28
C PHE A 142 -19.29 -9.22 -23.99
N MET A 143 -20.17 -9.47 -23.02
CA MET A 143 -20.15 -8.82 -21.72
C MET A 143 -18.87 -9.12 -20.93
N ILE A 144 -18.36 -10.36 -20.94
CA ILE A 144 -17.13 -10.71 -20.23
C ILE A 144 -15.93 -9.98 -20.86
N VAL A 145 -15.85 -9.91 -22.19
CA VAL A 145 -14.79 -9.16 -22.88
C VAL A 145 -14.87 -7.67 -22.53
N LEU A 146 -16.06 -7.07 -22.58
CA LEU A 146 -16.28 -5.67 -22.26
C LEU A 146 -15.90 -5.34 -20.82
N ILE A 147 -16.36 -6.14 -19.86
CA ILE A 147 -15.99 -5.96 -18.43
C ILE A 147 -14.49 -6.16 -18.24
N GLY A 148 -13.87 -7.14 -18.93
CA GLY A 148 -12.42 -7.34 -18.89
C GLY A 148 -11.64 -6.10 -19.35
N VAL A 149 -12.06 -5.45 -20.43
CA VAL A 149 -11.47 -4.19 -20.91
C VAL A 149 -11.65 -3.08 -19.87
N VAL A 150 -12.84 -2.92 -19.29
CA VAL A 150 -13.10 -1.91 -18.25
C VAL A 150 -12.20 -2.14 -17.04
N ILE A 151 -12.06 -3.39 -16.57
CA ILE A 151 -11.18 -3.71 -15.43
C ILE A 151 -9.71 -3.37 -15.75
N LEU A 152 -9.25 -3.65 -16.97
CA LEU A 152 -7.88 -3.30 -17.39
C LEU A 152 -7.66 -1.79 -17.38
N GLU A 153 -8.62 -0.99 -17.86
CA GLU A 153 -8.51 0.46 -17.84
C GLU A 153 -8.57 1.02 -16.41
N VAL A 154 -9.48 0.53 -15.58
CA VAL A 154 -9.52 0.87 -14.14
C VAL A 154 -8.19 0.49 -13.45
N GLY A 155 -7.64 -0.67 -13.77
CA GLY A 155 -6.33 -1.08 -13.25
C GLY A 155 -5.20 -0.12 -13.65
N LYS A 156 -5.17 0.33 -14.90
CA LYS A 156 -4.19 1.34 -15.35
C LYS A 156 -4.35 2.66 -14.60
N LEU A 157 -5.58 3.17 -14.46
CA LEU A 157 -5.87 4.41 -13.74
C LEU A 157 -5.45 4.29 -12.27
N THR A 158 -5.75 3.18 -11.63
CA THR A 158 -5.37 2.92 -10.23
C THR A 158 -3.84 2.91 -10.05
N ILE A 159 -3.10 2.34 -11.01
CA ILE A 159 -1.62 2.37 -11.00
C ILE A 159 -1.11 3.81 -11.15
N LEU A 160 -1.67 4.60 -12.07
CA LEU A 160 -1.29 6.00 -12.27
C LEU A 160 -1.54 6.83 -11.00
N PHE A 161 -2.73 6.72 -10.41
CA PHE A 161 -3.04 7.42 -9.15
C PHE A 161 -2.12 7.03 -7.99
N ASN A 162 -1.75 5.75 -7.91
CA ASN A 162 -0.79 5.31 -6.90
C ASN A 162 0.61 5.90 -7.13
N ASP A 163 1.07 5.94 -8.37
CA ASP A 163 2.37 6.51 -8.72
C ASP A 163 2.40 8.02 -8.43
N ASP A 164 1.33 8.74 -8.77
CA ASP A 164 1.18 10.17 -8.45
C ASP A 164 1.16 10.40 -6.93
N ALA A 165 0.42 9.60 -6.18
CA ALA A 165 0.38 9.68 -4.72
C ALA A 165 1.75 9.40 -4.08
N VAL A 166 2.49 8.39 -4.59
CA VAL A 166 3.84 8.07 -4.11
C VAL A 166 4.83 9.20 -4.43
N ASN A 167 4.75 9.79 -5.62
CA ASN A 167 5.61 10.90 -6.01
C ASN A 167 5.31 12.15 -5.16
N SER A 168 4.03 12.49 -4.99
CA SER A 168 3.63 13.60 -4.11
C SER A 168 4.11 13.42 -2.68
N ALA A 169 4.00 12.20 -2.12
CA ALA A 169 4.51 11.90 -0.79
C ALA A 169 6.05 12.02 -0.68
N LYS A 170 6.79 11.67 -1.75
CA LYS A 170 8.25 11.87 -1.80
C LYS A 170 8.63 13.34 -1.84
N ASP A 171 7.92 14.13 -2.64
CA ASP A 171 8.17 15.57 -2.75
C ASP A 171 7.88 16.26 -1.41
N GLU A 172 6.79 15.91 -0.74
CA GLU A 172 6.47 16.40 0.59
C GLU A 172 7.54 16.02 1.62
N HIS A 173 8.01 14.76 1.58
CA HIS A 173 9.10 14.32 2.47
C HIS A 173 10.40 15.09 2.23
N SER A 174 10.71 15.40 0.98
CA SER A 174 11.90 16.21 0.63
C SER A 174 11.76 17.64 1.14
N ARG A 175 10.59 18.24 1.03
CA ARG A 175 10.30 19.58 1.60
C ARG A 175 10.41 19.59 3.12
N ILE A 176 9.86 18.57 3.79
CA ILE A 176 9.97 18.43 5.25
C ILE A 176 11.44 18.35 5.67
N LYS A 177 12.26 17.58 4.94
CA LYS A 177 13.69 17.49 5.22
C LYS A 177 14.39 18.84 5.08
N GLU A 178 14.12 19.58 4.01
CA GLU A 178 14.66 20.93 3.78
C GLU A 178 14.26 21.90 4.90
N ILE A 179 12.99 21.88 5.32
CA ILE A 179 12.51 22.68 6.46
C ILE A 179 13.26 22.29 7.74
N LEU A 180 13.48 21.01 7.98
CA LEU A 180 14.17 20.52 9.17
C LEU A 180 15.63 21.01 9.19
N ASP A 181 16.33 20.92 8.05
CA ASP A 181 17.69 21.40 7.90
C ASP A 181 17.78 22.91 8.14
N ASN A 182 16.83 23.69 7.64
CA ASN A 182 16.72 25.13 7.88
C ASN A 182 16.45 25.44 9.37
N ILE A 183 15.58 24.71 10.05
CA ILE A 183 15.33 24.87 11.49
C ILE A 183 16.60 24.60 12.30
N ILE A 184 17.34 23.54 11.97
CA ILE A 184 18.62 23.24 12.64
C ILE A 184 19.62 24.36 12.45
N MET A 185 19.74 24.89 11.24
CA MET A 185 20.62 26.02 10.93
C MET A 185 20.23 27.29 11.73
N VAL A 186 18.96 27.67 11.71
CA VAL A 186 18.43 28.83 12.45
C VAL A 186 18.61 28.65 13.94
N SER A 187 18.36 27.46 14.47
CA SER A 187 18.57 27.14 15.89
C SER A 187 20.05 27.30 16.30
N GLY A 188 20.96 26.90 15.41
CA GLY A 188 22.39 27.10 15.61
C GLY A 188 22.78 28.58 15.66
N VAL A 189 22.24 29.40 14.77
CA VAL A 189 22.45 30.87 14.76
C VAL A 189 21.88 31.49 16.03
N VAL A 190 20.64 31.18 16.41
CA VAL A 190 20.01 31.69 17.63
C VAL A 190 20.83 31.31 18.87
N SER A 191 21.30 30.07 18.97
CA SER A 191 22.15 29.62 20.09
C SER A 191 23.43 30.43 20.16
N ASN A 192 24.06 30.72 19.02
CA ASN A 192 25.30 31.52 18.98
C ASN A 192 25.05 32.97 19.36
N GLU A 193 23.97 33.59 18.86
CA GLU A 193 23.61 34.97 19.22
C GLU A 193 23.21 35.09 20.72
N THR A 194 22.55 34.07 21.27
CA THR A 194 22.27 34.02 22.71
C THR A 194 23.56 34.02 23.55
N LYS A 195 24.58 33.21 23.16
CA LYS A 195 25.88 33.20 23.85
C LYS A 195 26.58 34.54 23.77
N LYS A 196 26.53 35.22 22.61
CA LYS A 196 27.07 36.57 22.48
C LYS A 196 26.33 37.58 23.41
N SER A 197 25.01 37.49 23.46
CA SER A 197 24.22 38.33 24.33
C SER A 197 24.56 38.11 25.80
N ASP A 198 24.72 36.87 26.24
CA ASP A 198 25.16 36.55 27.62
C ASP A 198 26.54 37.16 27.92
N LYS A 199 27.50 37.12 26.96
CA LYS A 199 28.79 37.77 27.15
C LYS A 199 28.67 39.28 27.30
N LEU A 200 27.87 39.94 26.43
CA LEU A 200 27.60 41.38 26.53
C LEU A 200 26.92 41.77 27.84
N ILE A 201 25.98 40.96 28.33
CA ILE A 201 25.37 41.19 29.64
C ILE A 201 26.40 41.15 30.76
N ASN A 202 27.32 40.18 30.76
CA ASN A 202 28.37 40.09 31.76
C ASN A 202 29.33 41.30 31.69
N GLU A 203 29.72 41.75 30.49
CA GLU A 203 30.55 42.95 30.28
C GLU A 203 29.79 44.20 30.78
N LEU A 204 28.47 44.30 30.56
CA LEU A 204 27.65 45.39 31.07
C LEU A 204 27.58 45.41 32.61
N VAL A 205 27.45 44.24 33.24
CA VAL A 205 27.46 44.09 34.71
C VAL A 205 28.79 44.57 35.28
N ASP A 206 29.91 44.18 34.70
CA ASP A 206 31.26 44.59 35.14
C ASP A 206 31.45 46.10 34.97
N THR A 207 31.01 46.69 33.84
CA THR A 207 31.05 48.11 33.59
C THR A 207 30.18 48.87 34.63
N THR A 208 29.00 48.37 34.90
CA THR A 208 28.06 48.96 35.92
C THR A 208 28.69 48.94 37.31
N ASN A 209 29.35 47.85 37.67
CA ASN A 209 30.06 47.76 38.95
C ASN A 209 31.22 48.78 39.00
N THR A 210 31.98 48.97 37.94
CA THR A 210 33.01 49.94 37.82
C THR A 210 32.50 51.37 37.99
N VAL A 211 31.44 51.70 37.25
CA VAL A 211 30.75 53.01 37.37
C VAL A 211 30.23 53.23 38.79
N THR A 212 29.65 52.22 39.41
CA THR A 212 29.15 52.33 40.79
C THR A 212 30.28 52.62 41.79
N ASN A 213 31.43 51.98 41.65
CA ASN A 213 32.60 52.23 42.49
C ASN A 213 33.16 53.64 42.29
N SER A 214 33.30 54.08 41.03
CA SER A 214 33.73 55.45 40.72
C SER A 214 32.78 56.49 41.27
N MET A 215 31.49 56.27 41.27
CA MET A 215 30.51 57.16 41.89
C MET A 215 30.63 57.23 43.42
N LYS A 216 31.00 56.12 44.07
CA LYS A 216 31.29 56.12 45.51
C LYS A 216 32.54 56.93 45.84
N GLU A 217 33.58 56.78 45.02
CA GLU A 217 34.84 57.56 45.18
C GLU A 217 34.58 59.06 44.97
N ILE A 218 33.82 59.42 43.93
CA ILE A 218 33.43 60.81 43.68
C ILE A 218 32.59 61.35 44.87
N SER A 219 31.64 60.60 45.40
CA SER A 219 30.87 61.00 46.56
C SER A 219 31.74 61.23 47.81
N ALA A 220 32.69 60.35 48.06
CA ALA A 220 33.65 60.49 49.15
C ALA A 220 34.53 61.75 48.96
N ALA A 221 35.07 61.97 47.79
CA ALA A 221 35.89 63.17 47.47
C ALA A 221 35.04 64.45 47.59
N THR A 222 33.78 64.43 47.19
CA THR A 222 32.88 65.58 47.31
C THR A 222 32.59 65.90 48.79
N ASN A 223 32.38 64.90 49.62
CA ASN A 223 32.19 65.09 51.06
C ASN A 223 33.46 65.64 51.72
N MET A 224 34.62 65.12 51.40
CA MET A 224 35.92 65.66 51.92
C MET A 224 36.11 67.09 51.47
N THR A 225 35.78 67.47 50.24
CA THR A 225 35.87 68.87 49.79
C THR A 225 34.89 69.76 50.52
N ALA A 226 33.66 69.31 50.78
CA ALA A 226 32.68 70.04 51.55
C ALA A 226 33.14 70.30 52.99
N THR A 227 33.72 69.27 53.64
CA THR A 227 34.27 69.42 55.03
C THR A 227 35.47 70.38 55.02
N SER A 228 36.35 70.32 54.02
CA SER A 228 37.48 71.26 53.95
C SER A 228 37.06 72.70 53.67
N ILE A 229 35.96 72.93 52.97
CA ILE A 229 35.35 74.24 52.75
C ILE A 229 34.77 74.78 54.10
N GLU A 230 34.10 73.95 54.88
CA GLU A 230 33.58 74.32 56.21
C GLU A 230 34.69 74.69 57.18
N GLU A 231 35.80 73.91 57.16
CA GLU A 231 37.00 74.20 57.99
C GLU A 231 37.70 75.49 57.59
N GLN A 232 37.65 75.91 56.32
CA GLN A 232 38.26 77.17 55.84
C GLN A 232 37.36 78.40 56.13
N SER A 233 36.08 78.18 56.39
CA SER A 233 35.12 79.27 56.61
C SER A 233 34.86 79.57 58.10
N SER A 234 35.48 78.84 59.02
CA SER A 234 35.45 79.04 60.48
C SER A 234 36.70 79.74 60.96
#